data_4317924c09c0bb093b610e8aad634bcd
#
_entry.id   4317924c09c0bb093b610e8aad634bcd
#
_cell.length_a   1.000
_cell.length_b   1.000
_cell.length_c   1.000
_cell.angle_alpha   90.00
_cell.angle_beta   90.00
_cell.angle_gamma   90.00
#
_symmetry.space_group_name_H-M   'P 1'
#
loop_
_entity.id
_entity.type
_entity.pdbx_description
1 polymer ?
#
loop_
_entity_poly.entity_id
_entity_poly.type
_entity_poly.pdbx_seq_one_letter_code
_entity_poly.pdbx_strand_id
1 'polypeptide(L)'
;YLARNGIPSIVLERGAPVEERTKKVEQFWRTGQLDATTNVQFGEGGAGTFSDGKLTTGTHDPRIGTVLDTFIEMGAPEDIAHSFRPHVGTDVLRQVVRNIRLELIRLGCDVRFGHQLTGLRQETGRLTGLTVTSPEGTYDLTTDALVLAPGHSARDTFSLLHQAGVPMERKAFAIGVRIEHDQAAISQAQYGDAWAHLPPSDYRLSCHLPSGRSAFSFCVCPGGQVVASAS
;
A
#
# COMPACT_ATOMS: atom_id res chain seq x y z
N TYR A 1 13.10 0.42 -10.52
CA TYR A 1 13.36 0.43 -11.97
C TYR A 1 14.31 1.58 -12.35
N LEU A 2 13.98 2.84 -12.04
CA LEU A 2 14.82 4.02 -12.38
C LEU A 2 16.26 3.87 -11.88
N ALA A 3 16.45 3.55 -10.61
CA ALA A 3 17.77 3.37 -10.01
C ALA A 3 18.61 2.29 -10.70
N ARG A 4 18.00 1.14 -11.04
CA ARG A 4 18.66 0.07 -11.80
C ARG A 4 19.02 0.45 -13.23
N ASN A 5 18.42 1.51 -13.76
CA ASN A 5 18.73 2.09 -15.06
C ASN A 5 19.62 3.35 -14.97
N GLY A 6 20.31 3.56 -13.84
CA GLY A 6 21.25 4.64 -13.67
C GLY A 6 20.62 6.01 -13.39
N ILE A 7 19.35 6.03 -13.00
CA ILE A 7 18.61 7.26 -12.65
C ILE A 7 18.30 7.23 -11.15
N PRO A 8 19.23 7.65 -10.28
CA PRO A 8 18.99 7.74 -8.86
C PRO A 8 17.91 8.78 -8.58
N SER A 9 17.06 8.49 -7.61
CA SER A 9 15.91 9.33 -7.29
C SER A 9 15.90 9.71 -5.82
N ILE A 10 15.29 10.84 -5.47
CA ILE A 10 14.95 11.18 -4.09
C ILE A 10 13.57 10.59 -3.80
N VAL A 11 13.46 9.80 -2.75
CA VAL A 11 12.21 9.20 -2.29
C VAL A 11 11.80 9.89 -1.00
N LEU A 12 10.66 10.57 -1.02
CA LEU A 12 10.09 11.23 0.16
C LEU A 12 8.99 10.35 0.74
N GLU A 13 9.14 9.94 1.99
CA GLU A 13 8.12 9.25 2.76
C GLU A 13 7.81 10.05 4.03
N ARG A 14 6.53 10.41 4.21
CA ARG A 14 6.10 11.17 5.37
C ARG A 14 6.22 10.39 6.68
N GLY A 15 5.96 9.09 6.62
CA GLY A 15 6.03 8.22 7.78
C GLY A 15 7.43 7.70 8.06
N ALA A 16 7.50 6.78 9.01
CA ALA A 16 8.74 6.16 9.46
C ALA A 16 9.16 4.96 8.60
N PRO A 17 10.45 4.54 8.68
CA PRO A 17 10.90 3.28 8.12
C PRO A 17 10.16 2.09 8.75
N VAL A 18 10.12 0.97 8.04
CA VAL A 18 9.27 -0.19 8.38
C VAL A 18 9.54 -0.74 9.78
N GLU A 19 10.75 -0.66 10.28
CA GLU A 19 11.14 -1.13 11.62
C GLU A 19 10.48 -0.29 12.73
N GLU A 20 10.48 1.02 12.58
CA GLU A 20 9.83 1.94 13.53
C GLU A 20 8.31 1.90 13.35
N ARG A 21 7.85 1.88 12.09
CA ARG A 21 6.45 1.78 11.74
C ARG A 21 5.80 0.57 12.38
N THR A 22 6.46 -0.59 12.37
CA THR A 22 5.98 -1.81 13.00
C THR A 22 5.67 -1.58 14.49
N LYS A 23 6.60 -0.95 15.22
CA LYS A 23 6.41 -0.65 16.64
C LYS A 23 5.23 0.27 16.88
N LYS A 24 5.05 1.30 16.06
CA LYS A 24 3.94 2.26 16.16
C LYS A 24 2.58 1.61 15.84
N VAL A 25 2.52 0.72 14.86
CA VAL A 25 1.30 -0.02 14.53
C VAL A 25 0.94 -0.98 15.66
N GLU A 26 1.87 -1.73 16.20
CA GLU A 26 1.65 -2.62 17.34
C GLU A 26 1.23 -1.84 18.60
N GLN A 27 1.83 -0.68 18.85
CA GLN A 27 1.40 0.21 19.92
C GLN A 27 -0.04 0.69 19.71
N PHE A 28 -0.39 1.10 18.50
CA PHE A 28 -1.75 1.52 18.18
C PHE A 28 -2.77 0.40 18.45
N TRP A 29 -2.51 -0.81 18.00
CA TRP A 29 -3.41 -1.93 18.23
C TRP A 29 -3.57 -2.29 19.72
N ARG A 30 -2.54 -2.07 20.51
CA ARG A 30 -2.57 -2.33 21.96
C ARG A 30 -3.24 -1.21 22.77
N THR A 31 -3.04 0.05 22.38
CA THR A 31 -3.38 1.22 23.21
C THR A 31 -4.48 2.10 22.62
N GLY A 32 -4.81 1.97 21.34
CA GLY A 32 -5.68 2.87 20.59
C GLY A 32 -5.04 4.24 20.24
N GLN A 33 -3.77 4.47 20.61
CA GLN A 33 -3.08 5.73 20.30
C GLN A 33 -2.57 5.73 18.88
N LEU A 34 -3.25 6.50 18.02
CA LEU A 34 -2.91 6.64 16.61
C LEU A 34 -1.79 7.68 16.41
N ASP A 35 -0.75 7.30 15.67
CA ASP A 35 0.19 8.24 15.05
C ASP A 35 -0.34 8.63 13.66
N ALA A 36 -0.60 9.93 13.44
CA ALA A 36 -1.21 10.41 12.20
C ALA A 36 -0.29 10.31 10.97
N THR A 37 1.00 10.18 11.17
CA THR A 37 2.00 10.14 10.09
C THR A 37 2.57 8.75 9.85
N THR A 38 2.52 7.88 10.87
CA THR A 38 3.10 6.54 10.83
C THR A 38 2.12 5.53 11.43
N ASN A 39 1.41 4.81 10.58
CA ASN A 39 0.33 3.90 11.00
C ASN A 39 0.10 2.80 9.96
N VAL A 40 -1.07 2.14 9.97
CA VAL A 40 -1.42 1.08 9.01
C VAL A 40 -1.53 1.61 7.56
N GLN A 41 -1.81 2.90 7.36
CA GLN A 41 -1.96 3.52 6.04
C GLN A 41 -0.67 4.15 5.53
N PHE A 42 0.09 4.81 6.42
CA PHE A 42 1.24 5.64 6.11
C PHE A 42 2.53 5.09 6.70
N GLY A 43 3.62 5.34 6.02
CA GLY A 43 4.96 4.85 6.31
C GLY A 43 5.48 3.92 5.24
N GLU A 44 6.74 3.54 5.35
CA GLU A 44 7.45 2.73 4.36
C GLU A 44 6.67 1.48 3.95
N GLY A 45 6.54 1.24 2.64
CA GLY A 45 5.81 0.12 2.05
C GLY A 45 4.29 0.32 1.92
N GLY A 46 3.74 1.46 2.42
CA GLY A 46 2.33 1.80 2.28
C GLY A 46 1.37 0.86 3.02
N ALA A 47 0.08 0.97 2.76
CA ALA A 47 -0.97 0.20 3.45
C ALA A 47 -0.85 -1.33 3.26
N GLY A 48 -0.24 -1.78 2.16
CA GLY A 48 -0.03 -3.19 1.87
C GLY A 48 0.85 -3.92 2.89
N THR A 49 1.80 -3.23 3.52
CA THR A 49 2.76 -3.82 4.46
C THR A 49 2.09 -4.42 5.71
N PHE A 50 0.95 -3.90 6.12
CA PHE A 50 0.20 -4.36 7.30
C PHE A 50 -1.18 -4.93 6.94
N SER A 51 -1.38 -5.29 5.68
CA SER A 51 -2.51 -6.08 5.21
C SER A 51 -2.04 -7.52 4.98
N ASP A 52 -2.89 -8.37 4.40
CA ASP A 52 -2.53 -9.76 4.10
C ASP A 52 -1.51 -9.93 2.94
N GLY A 53 -0.95 -8.83 2.44
CA GLY A 53 0.10 -8.86 1.42
C GLY A 53 -0.32 -9.42 0.06
N LYS A 54 -1.59 -9.29 -0.29
CA LYS A 54 -2.08 -9.68 -1.63
C LYS A 54 -1.43 -8.84 -2.72
N LEU A 55 -0.92 -9.51 -3.74
CA LEU A 55 -0.28 -8.91 -4.90
C LEU A 55 -1.15 -8.99 -6.17
N THR A 56 -2.46 -9.17 -6.00
CA THR A 56 -3.39 -9.24 -7.13
C THR A 56 -3.71 -7.87 -7.70
N THR A 57 -3.77 -7.79 -9.02
CA THR A 57 -4.17 -6.58 -9.75
C THR A 57 -5.28 -6.91 -10.76
N GLY A 58 -6.13 -5.92 -11.07
CA GLY A 58 -7.13 -6.04 -12.12
C GLY A 58 -6.63 -5.69 -13.52
N THR A 59 -5.33 -5.41 -13.68
CA THR A 59 -4.73 -5.07 -14.96
C THR A 59 -3.96 -6.26 -15.53
N HIS A 60 -3.82 -6.29 -16.86
CA HIS A 60 -2.99 -7.27 -17.59
C HIS A 60 -1.83 -6.51 -18.25
N ASP A 61 -0.83 -6.13 -17.44
CA ASP A 61 0.33 -5.39 -17.91
C ASP A 61 1.57 -6.31 -17.91
N PRO A 62 2.36 -6.35 -18.99
CA PRO A 62 3.55 -7.20 -19.05
C PRO A 62 4.61 -6.85 -18.00
N ARG A 63 4.57 -5.65 -17.42
CA ARG A 63 5.47 -5.22 -16.35
C ARG A 63 5.18 -5.85 -14.99
N ILE A 64 4.04 -6.55 -14.83
CA ILE A 64 3.69 -7.25 -13.60
C ILE A 64 4.78 -8.27 -13.22
N GLY A 65 5.28 -9.04 -14.21
CA GLY A 65 6.40 -9.98 -14.02
C GLY A 65 7.62 -9.29 -13.39
N THR A 66 8.03 -8.15 -13.93
CA THR A 66 9.18 -7.38 -13.39
C THR A 66 8.98 -6.97 -11.93
N VAL A 67 7.74 -6.65 -11.52
CA VAL A 67 7.44 -6.32 -10.12
C VAL A 67 7.57 -7.55 -9.23
N LEU A 68 7.00 -8.67 -9.64
CA LEU A 68 7.07 -9.94 -8.89
C LEU A 68 8.52 -10.44 -8.78
N ASP A 69 9.28 -10.42 -9.87
CA ASP A 69 10.70 -10.78 -9.91
C ASP A 69 11.50 -9.92 -8.94
N THR A 70 11.23 -8.60 -8.91
CA THR A 70 11.88 -7.70 -7.95
C THR A 70 11.55 -8.08 -6.51
N PHE A 71 10.31 -8.46 -6.20
CA PHE A 71 9.95 -8.89 -4.86
C PHE A 71 10.65 -10.20 -4.47
N ILE A 72 10.75 -11.16 -5.38
CA ILE A 72 11.48 -12.42 -5.17
C ILE A 72 12.97 -12.14 -4.92
N GLU A 73 13.61 -11.32 -5.74
CA GLU A 73 15.00 -10.91 -5.53
C GLU A 73 15.23 -10.23 -4.18
N MET A 74 14.22 -9.54 -3.66
CA MET A 74 14.25 -8.88 -2.37
C MET A 74 13.78 -9.78 -1.20
N GLY A 75 13.52 -11.05 -1.45
CA GLY A 75 13.25 -12.07 -0.43
C GLY A 75 11.80 -12.53 -0.30
N ALA A 76 10.95 -12.21 -1.26
CA ALA A 76 9.62 -12.83 -1.32
C ALA A 76 9.72 -14.30 -1.79
N PRO A 77 8.75 -15.16 -1.43
CA PRO A 77 8.69 -16.53 -1.90
C PRO A 77 8.60 -16.63 -3.43
N GLU A 78 9.31 -17.59 -4.03
CA GLU A 78 9.35 -17.78 -5.48
C GLU A 78 7.98 -18.17 -6.07
N ASP A 79 7.11 -18.77 -5.31
CA ASP A 79 5.79 -19.22 -5.73
C ASP A 79 4.85 -18.06 -6.14
N ILE A 80 5.12 -16.82 -5.72
CA ILE A 80 4.35 -15.66 -6.15
C ILE A 80 4.40 -15.43 -7.66
N ALA A 81 5.46 -15.87 -8.34
CA ALA A 81 5.59 -15.76 -9.79
C ALA A 81 4.58 -16.64 -10.55
N HIS A 82 4.13 -17.72 -9.94
CA HIS A 82 3.29 -18.74 -10.57
C HIS A 82 1.91 -18.89 -9.94
N SER A 83 1.69 -18.24 -8.80
CA SER A 83 0.41 -18.29 -8.09
C SER A 83 -0.67 -17.51 -8.82
N PHE A 84 -1.85 -18.10 -8.95
CA PHE A 84 -3.03 -17.39 -9.47
C PHE A 84 -3.46 -16.23 -8.55
N ARG A 85 -3.18 -16.32 -7.25
CA ARG A 85 -3.45 -15.31 -6.24
C ARG A 85 -2.19 -15.09 -5.40
N PRO A 86 -1.16 -14.44 -5.95
CA PRO A 86 0.09 -14.25 -5.24
C PRO A 86 -0.15 -13.42 -3.98
N HIS A 87 0.41 -13.90 -2.89
CA HIS A 87 0.35 -13.18 -1.64
C HIS A 87 1.65 -13.39 -0.86
N VAL A 88 2.11 -12.33 -0.21
CA VAL A 88 3.30 -12.36 0.65
C VAL A 88 2.85 -12.03 2.06
N GLY A 89 3.09 -12.91 3.02
CA GLY A 89 2.76 -12.68 4.43
C GLY A 89 3.37 -11.37 4.94
N THR A 90 2.71 -10.73 5.90
CA THR A 90 3.13 -9.41 6.42
C THR A 90 4.57 -9.41 6.94
N ASP A 91 5.02 -10.50 7.56
CA ASP A 91 6.39 -10.60 8.10
C ASP A 91 7.44 -10.60 6.99
N VAL A 92 7.20 -11.38 5.94
CA VAL A 92 8.08 -11.43 4.77
C VAL A 92 8.04 -10.11 4.03
N LEU A 93 6.86 -9.51 3.86
CA LEU A 93 6.71 -8.24 3.13
C LEU A 93 7.47 -7.09 3.81
N ARG A 94 7.49 -7.04 5.15
CA ARG A 94 8.32 -6.06 5.88
C ARG A 94 9.80 -6.20 5.53
N GLN A 95 10.29 -7.44 5.43
CA GLN A 95 11.69 -7.70 5.04
C GLN A 95 11.96 -7.32 3.58
N VAL A 96 11.05 -7.64 2.68
CA VAL A 96 11.14 -7.28 1.24
C VAL A 96 11.21 -5.75 1.10
N VAL A 97 10.32 -5.01 1.75
CA VAL A 97 10.29 -3.54 1.72
C VAL A 97 11.60 -2.95 2.24
N ARG A 98 12.10 -3.45 3.36
CA ARG A 98 13.42 -3.06 3.90
C ARG A 98 14.55 -3.33 2.91
N ASN A 99 14.57 -4.49 2.29
CA ASN A 99 15.61 -4.87 1.32
C ASN A 99 15.55 -3.98 0.07
N ILE A 100 14.36 -3.63 -0.42
CA ILE A 100 14.18 -2.67 -1.51
C ILE A 100 14.79 -1.31 -1.15
N ARG A 101 14.54 -0.80 0.06
CA ARG A 101 15.16 0.46 0.53
C ARG A 101 16.67 0.38 0.53
N LEU A 102 17.26 -0.68 1.09
CA LEU A 102 18.70 -0.86 1.14
C LEU A 102 19.32 -0.94 -0.26
N GLU A 103 18.64 -1.59 -1.19
CA GLU A 103 19.06 -1.67 -2.60
C GLU A 103 18.97 -0.28 -3.27
N LEU A 104 17.91 0.50 -3.02
CA LEU A 104 17.79 1.86 -3.52
C LEU A 104 18.95 2.74 -3.05
N ILE A 105 19.29 2.68 -1.75
CA ILE A 105 20.42 3.43 -1.17
C ILE A 105 21.75 2.97 -1.82
N ARG A 106 21.95 1.66 -1.99
CA ARG A 106 23.12 1.11 -2.66
C ARG A 106 23.27 1.61 -4.11
N LEU A 107 22.14 1.82 -4.79
CA LEU A 107 22.08 2.36 -6.15
C LEU A 107 22.15 3.90 -6.22
N GLY A 108 22.42 4.58 -5.09
CA GLY A 108 22.59 6.02 -5.02
C GLY A 108 21.32 6.84 -4.86
N CYS A 109 20.18 6.20 -4.58
CA CYS A 109 18.95 6.93 -4.24
C CYS A 109 19.03 7.52 -2.83
N ASP A 110 18.39 8.66 -2.64
CA ASP A 110 18.25 9.34 -1.35
C ASP A 110 16.83 9.08 -0.80
N VAL A 111 16.73 8.25 0.23
CA VAL A 111 15.45 7.87 0.86
C VAL A 111 15.28 8.63 2.16
N ARG A 112 14.29 9.54 2.20
CA ARG A 112 14.05 10.45 3.31
C ARG A 112 12.73 10.12 4.00
N PHE A 113 12.81 9.77 5.28
CA PHE A 113 11.65 9.53 6.15
C PHE A 113 11.32 10.78 6.97
N GLY A 114 10.05 10.94 7.34
CA GLY A 114 9.57 12.15 8.00
C GLY A 114 9.47 13.35 7.05
N HIS A 115 9.56 13.14 5.75
CA HIS A 115 9.59 14.21 4.76
C HIS A 115 8.29 14.22 3.94
N GLN A 116 7.52 15.30 4.08
CA GLN A 116 6.22 15.46 3.45
C GLN A 116 6.29 16.50 2.33
N LEU A 117 5.75 16.17 1.16
CA LEU A 117 5.46 17.13 0.10
C LEU A 117 4.38 18.10 0.58
N THR A 118 4.70 19.39 0.69
CA THR A 118 3.80 20.44 1.14
C THR A 118 3.58 21.55 0.13
N GLY A 119 4.31 21.57 -0.97
CA GLY A 119 4.13 22.55 -2.06
C GLY A 119 4.69 22.09 -3.40
N LEU A 120 4.10 22.62 -4.48
CA LEU A 120 4.62 22.50 -5.84
C LEU A 120 5.07 23.88 -6.31
N ARG A 121 6.26 23.97 -6.89
CA ARG A 121 6.78 25.17 -7.52
C ARG A 121 6.68 25.01 -9.03
N GLN A 122 6.03 25.95 -9.66
CA GLN A 122 5.78 25.91 -11.11
C GLN A 122 6.10 27.28 -11.74
N GLU A 123 6.70 27.25 -12.90
CA GLU A 123 6.94 28.44 -13.74
C GLU A 123 6.46 28.14 -15.15
N THR A 124 5.64 29.01 -15.71
CA THR A 124 5.06 28.86 -17.05
C THR A 124 4.42 27.48 -17.32
N GLY A 125 3.77 26.89 -16.29
CA GLY A 125 3.11 25.59 -16.38
C GLY A 125 4.05 24.38 -16.30
N ARG A 126 5.32 24.58 -15.99
CA ARG A 126 6.30 23.50 -15.77
C ARG A 126 6.70 23.40 -14.31
N LEU A 127 6.87 22.20 -13.82
CA LEU A 127 7.42 21.97 -12.50
C LEU A 127 8.87 22.42 -12.45
N THR A 128 9.22 23.22 -11.44
CA THR A 128 10.58 23.69 -11.18
C THR A 128 11.10 23.30 -9.82
N GLY A 129 10.24 22.77 -8.96
CA GLY A 129 10.64 22.31 -7.64
C GLY A 129 9.46 21.95 -6.75
N LEU A 130 9.80 21.52 -5.56
CA LEU A 130 8.90 21.10 -4.51
C LEU A 130 9.21 21.86 -3.22
N THR A 131 8.20 22.09 -2.40
CA THR A 131 8.40 22.48 -1.01
C THR A 131 8.17 21.22 -0.14
N VAL A 132 9.09 20.93 0.73
CA VAL A 132 9.10 19.75 1.59
C VAL A 132 9.19 20.17 3.05
N THR A 133 8.34 19.61 3.89
CA THR A 133 8.38 19.78 5.34
C THR A 133 8.96 18.51 5.99
N SER A 134 9.92 18.72 6.88
CA SER A 134 10.60 17.68 7.64
C SER A 134 10.61 18.03 9.14
N PRO A 135 11.05 17.14 10.03
CA PRO A 135 11.24 17.46 11.45
C PRO A 135 12.21 18.64 11.71
N GLU A 136 13.17 18.84 10.82
CA GLU A 136 14.17 19.91 10.91
C GLU A 136 13.67 21.25 10.35
N GLY A 137 12.53 21.25 9.66
CA GLY A 137 11.93 22.45 9.06
C GLY A 137 11.48 22.24 7.61
N THR A 138 11.12 23.35 6.99
CA THR A 138 10.66 23.36 5.58
C THR A 138 11.80 23.80 4.67
N TYR A 139 11.97 23.12 3.54
CA TYR A 139 12.98 23.42 2.54
C TYR A 139 12.45 23.24 1.11
N ASP A 140 13.12 23.83 0.16
CA ASP A 140 12.83 23.67 -1.26
C ASP A 140 13.76 22.64 -1.91
N LEU A 141 13.18 21.83 -2.77
CA LEU A 141 13.86 20.83 -3.58
C LEU A 141 13.67 21.18 -5.06
N THR A 142 14.76 21.46 -5.77
CA THR A 142 14.70 21.74 -7.21
C THR A 142 14.55 20.43 -7.98
N THR A 143 13.53 20.33 -8.82
CA THR A 143 13.29 19.19 -9.71
C THR A 143 12.30 19.59 -10.81
N ASP A 144 12.43 18.97 -11.96
CA ASP A 144 11.51 19.11 -13.10
C ASP A 144 10.61 17.87 -13.29
N ALA A 145 10.80 16.84 -12.50
CA ALA A 145 10.03 15.61 -12.55
C ALA A 145 9.60 15.12 -11.16
N LEU A 146 8.33 14.78 -11.02
CA LEU A 146 7.74 14.24 -9.79
C LEU A 146 6.88 13.02 -10.10
N VAL A 147 7.17 11.91 -9.44
CA VAL A 147 6.30 10.73 -9.41
C VAL A 147 5.43 10.80 -8.16
N LEU A 148 4.12 10.89 -8.33
CA LEU A 148 3.15 10.94 -7.25
C LEU A 148 2.64 9.53 -6.94
N ALA A 149 2.98 9.02 -5.76
CA ALA A 149 2.53 7.74 -5.25
C ALA A 149 2.04 7.85 -3.78
N PRO A 150 1.14 8.81 -3.46
CA PRO A 150 0.79 9.16 -2.08
C PRO A 150 -0.10 8.12 -1.39
N GLY A 151 -0.63 7.13 -2.13
CA GLY A 151 -1.64 6.21 -1.64
C GLY A 151 -3.04 6.83 -1.56
N HIS A 152 -4.05 5.99 -1.33
CA HIS A 152 -5.46 6.39 -1.35
C HIS A 152 -5.83 7.39 -0.24
N SER A 153 -5.21 7.28 0.93
CA SER A 153 -5.63 8.02 2.14
C SER A 153 -4.95 9.39 2.32
N ALA A 154 -4.06 9.80 1.40
CA ALA A 154 -3.31 11.07 1.48
C ALA A 154 -4.17 12.28 1.03
N ARG A 155 -5.25 12.57 1.78
CA ARG A 155 -6.23 13.60 1.43
C ARG A 155 -5.64 15.00 1.37
N ASP A 156 -4.71 15.31 2.25
CA ASP A 156 -3.94 16.56 2.28
C ASP A 156 -3.11 16.75 0.99
N THR A 157 -2.44 15.69 0.51
CA THR A 157 -1.72 15.72 -0.76
C THR A 157 -2.67 15.94 -1.94
N PHE A 158 -3.84 15.29 -1.96
CA PHE A 158 -4.84 15.53 -3.01
C PHE A 158 -5.38 16.96 -2.97
N SER A 159 -5.61 17.53 -1.79
CA SER A 159 -6.00 18.93 -1.64
C SER A 159 -4.92 19.88 -2.15
N LEU A 160 -3.66 19.63 -1.83
CA LEU A 160 -2.51 20.38 -2.33
C LEU A 160 -2.46 20.35 -3.88
N LEU A 161 -2.58 19.17 -4.47
CA LEU A 161 -2.53 19.02 -5.94
C LEU A 161 -3.70 19.75 -6.63
N HIS A 162 -4.89 19.66 -6.05
CA HIS A 162 -6.06 20.37 -6.56
C HIS A 162 -5.89 21.90 -6.49
N GLN A 163 -5.38 22.41 -5.37
CA GLN A 163 -5.09 23.84 -5.21
C GLN A 163 -3.98 24.34 -6.14
N ALA A 164 -3.01 23.47 -6.44
CA ALA A 164 -1.97 23.75 -7.41
C ALA A 164 -2.43 23.68 -8.89
N GLY A 165 -3.72 23.41 -9.14
CA GLY A 165 -4.29 23.35 -10.49
C GLY A 165 -3.98 22.05 -11.25
N VAL A 166 -3.54 20.99 -10.58
CA VAL A 166 -3.36 19.68 -11.21
C VAL A 166 -4.72 19.12 -11.60
N PRO A 167 -4.96 18.75 -12.87
CA PRO A 167 -6.22 18.18 -13.30
C PRO A 167 -6.57 16.89 -12.56
N MET A 168 -7.79 16.82 -12.03
CA MET A 168 -8.28 15.66 -11.29
C MET A 168 -9.68 15.28 -11.75
N GLU A 169 -9.93 13.98 -11.84
CA GLU A 169 -11.24 13.43 -12.19
C GLU A 169 -11.84 12.67 -11.00
N ARG A 170 -13.15 12.78 -10.85
CA ARG A 170 -13.90 11.99 -9.89
C ARG A 170 -14.03 10.55 -10.40
N LYS A 171 -13.68 9.58 -9.56
CA LYS A 171 -13.90 8.15 -9.86
C LYS A 171 -14.83 7.54 -8.83
N ALA A 172 -15.72 6.66 -9.30
CA ALA A 172 -16.53 5.83 -8.42
C ALA A 172 -15.63 4.88 -7.62
N PHE A 173 -16.00 4.62 -6.39
CA PHE A 173 -15.34 3.66 -5.51
C PHE A 173 -16.39 2.83 -4.76
N ALA A 174 -15.97 1.65 -4.30
CA ALA A 174 -16.80 0.81 -3.46
C ALA A 174 -16.62 1.22 -1.99
N ILE A 175 -17.74 1.34 -1.28
CA ILE A 175 -17.77 1.53 0.17
C ILE A 175 -18.45 0.31 0.80
N GLY A 176 -17.96 -0.13 1.96
CA GLY A 176 -18.51 -1.28 2.64
C GLY A 176 -18.04 -1.38 4.09
N VAL A 177 -18.36 -2.48 4.70
CA VAL A 177 -17.99 -2.83 6.07
C VAL A 177 -17.12 -4.09 6.06
N ARG A 178 -16.28 -4.24 7.08
CA ARG A 178 -15.60 -5.51 7.36
C ARG A 178 -16.47 -6.32 8.30
N ILE A 179 -16.47 -7.63 8.09
CA ILE A 179 -17.23 -8.57 8.88
C ILE A 179 -16.35 -9.79 9.19
N GLU A 180 -16.40 -10.28 10.40
CA GLU A 180 -15.77 -11.52 10.80
C GLU A 180 -16.81 -12.64 10.89
N HIS A 181 -16.38 -13.85 10.52
CA HIS A 181 -17.13 -15.08 10.66
C HIS A 181 -16.27 -16.11 11.38
N ASP A 182 -16.90 -17.02 12.09
CA ASP A 182 -16.24 -18.24 12.52
C ASP A 182 -15.81 -19.06 11.30
N GLN A 183 -14.51 -19.36 11.18
CA GLN A 183 -13.95 -20.04 10.01
C GLN A 183 -14.49 -21.47 9.89
N ALA A 184 -14.70 -22.18 11.01
CA ALA A 184 -15.24 -23.52 10.97
C ALA A 184 -16.67 -23.55 10.44
N ALA A 185 -17.49 -22.56 10.85
CA ALA A 185 -18.86 -22.44 10.35
C ALA A 185 -18.90 -22.18 8.83
N ILE A 186 -18.01 -21.31 8.31
CA ILE A 186 -17.93 -21.06 6.87
C ILE A 186 -17.43 -22.29 6.12
N SER A 187 -16.36 -22.95 6.61
CA SER A 187 -15.82 -24.15 5.98
C SER A 187 -16.85 -25.30 5.96
N GLN A 188 -17.58 -25.48 7.05
CA GLN A 188 -18.64 -26.49 7.12
C GLN A 188 -19.79 -26.17 6.15
N ALA A 189 -20.19 -24.92 6.05
CA ALA A 189 -21.23 -24.51 5.11
C ALA A 189 -20.83 -24.72 3.63
N GLN A 190 -19.54 -24.59 3.31
CA GLN A 190 -19.02 -24.75 1.94
C GLN A 190 -18.70 -26.21 1.58
N TYR A 191 -18.13 -26.97 2.51
CA TYR A 191 -17.59 -28.31 2.24
C TYR A 191 -18.40 -29.45 2.84
N GLY A 192 -19.44 -29.15 3.63
CA GLY A 192 -20.21 -30.18 4.35
C GLY A 192 -19.32 -30.97 5.28
N ASP A 193 -19.52 -32.30 5.37
CA ASP A 193 -18.81 -33.20 6.30
C ASP A 193 -17.28 -33.27 6.05
N ALA A 194 -16.84 -32.92 4.85
CA ALA A 194 -15.41 -32.96 4.49
C ALA A 194 -14.59 -31.77 5.02
N TRP A 195 -15.23 -30.77 5.63
CA TRP A 195 -14.60 -29.49 5.99
C TRP A 195 -13.36 -29.63 6.86
N ALA A 196 -13.33 -30.62 7.77
CA ALA A 196 -12.20 -30.81 8.69
C ALA A 196 -10.90 -31.30 8.00
N HIS A 197 -11.02 -31.81 6.76
CA HIS A 197 -9.90 -32.34 5.97
C HIS A 197 -9.48 -31.43 4.82
N LEU A 198 -10.14 -30.29 4.67
CA LEU A 198 -9.90 -29.35 3.60
C LEU A 198 -9.29 -28.04 4.13
N PRO A 199 -8.57 -27.28 3.27
CA PRO A 199 -8.11 -25.96 3.65
C PRO A 199 -9.26 -25.03 4.05
N PRO A 200 -9.00 -23.98 4.87
CA PRO A 200 -10.01 -22.97 5.18
C PRO A 200 -10.67 -22.43 3.93
N SER A 201 -12.00 -22.46 3.90
CA SER A 201 -12.76 -21.99 2.74
C SER A 201 -12.84 -20.47 2.68
N ASP A 202 -12.83 -19.93 1.46
CA ASP A 202 -13.25 -18.58 1.16
C ASP A 202 -14.60 -18.56 0.47
N TYR A 203 -15.16 -17.39 0.21
CA TYR A 203 -16.36 -17.21 -0.61
C TYR A 203 -16.28 -15.93 -1.44
N ARG A 204 -17.02 -15.93 -2.53
CA ARG A 204 -17.20 -14.75 -3.36
C ARG A 204 -18.69 -14.59 -3.70
N LEU A 205 -19.26 -13.48 -3.25
CA LEU A 205 -20.65 -13.14 -3.46
C LEU A 205 -20.75 -11.86 -4.29
N SER A 206 -21.72 -11.81 -5.18
CA SER A 206 -22.06 -10.58 -5.89
C SER A 206 -23.57 -10.54 -6.15
N CYS A 207 -24.15 -9.36 -6.03
CA CYS A 207 -25.54 -9.11 -6.31
C CYS A 207 -25.70 -7.80 -7.06
N HIS A 208 -26.46 -7.81 -8.14
CA HIS A 208 -26.83 -6.61 -8.89
C HIS A 208 -28.26 -6.22 -8.52
N LEU A 209 -28.42 -5.01 -8.03
CA LEU A 209 -29.70 -4.47 -7.63
C LEU A 209 -30.44 -3.85 -8.83
N PRO A 210 -31.78 -3.82 -8.83
CA PRO A 210 -32.57 -3.17 -9.89
C PRO A 210 -32.25 -1.68 -10.06
N SER A 211 -31.71 -1.02 -9.02
CA SER A 211 -31.27 0.37 -9.06
C SER A 211 -29.98 0.61 -9.86
N GLY A 212 -29.38 -0.43 -10.44
CA GLY A 212 -28.06 -0.36 -11.11
C GLY A 212 -26.86 -0.40 -10.17
N ARG A 213 -27.09 -0.46 -8.84
CA ARG A 213 -26.02 -0.61 -7.85
C ARG A 213 -25.66 -2.08 -7.66
N SER A 214 -24.43 -2.35 -7.27
CA SER A 214 -23.97 -3.71 -6.97
C SER A 214 -23.47 -3.79 -5.54
N ALA A 215 -23.71 -4.94 -4.90
CA ALA A 215 -23.07 -5.33 -3.65
C ALA A 215 -22.25 -6.59 -3.91
N PHE A 216 -21.06 -6.66 -3.32
CA PHE A 216 -20.16 -7.81 -3.50
C PHE A 216 -19.23 -7.99 -2.30
N SER A 217 -18.82 -9.24 -2.07
CA SER A 217 -17.74 -9.51 -1.13
C SER A 217 -16.40 -9.18 -1.78
N PHE A 218 -15.50 -8.59 -1.00
CA PHE A 218 -14.16 -8.21 -1.44
C PHE A 218 -13.13 -8.53 -0.35
N CYS A 219 -11.98 -9.06 -0.76
CA CYS A 219 -10.89 -9.40 0.17
C CYS A 219 -11.32 -10.36 1.30
N VAL A 220 -11.87 -11.51 0.97
CA VAL A 220 -12.11 -12.57 1.97
C VAL A 220 -10.76 -13.20 2.34
N CYS A 221 -10.45 -13.19 3.63
CA CYS A 221 -9.20 -13.69 4.20
C CYS A 221 -9.53 -14.82 5.18
N PRO A 222 -9.46 -16.09 4.77
CA PRO A 222 -9.69 -17.22 5.68
C PRO A 222 -8.77 -17.15 6.90
N GLY A 223 -9.34 -17.28 8.11
CA GLY A 223 -8.60 -17.18 9.38
C GLY A 223 -8.14 -15.77 9.76
N GLY A 224 -8.46 -14.76 8.95
CA GLY A 224 -8.13 -13.35 9.24
C GLY A 224 -8.99 -12.73 10.32
N GLN A 225 -8.51 -11.64 10.91
CA GLN A 225 -9.24 -10.82 11.88
C GLN A 225 -9.35 -9.38 11.40
N VAL A 226 -10.40 -8.70 11.82
CA VAL A 226 -10.52 -7.26 11.58
C VAL A 226 -9.60 -6.52 12.53
N VAL A 227 -8.68 -5.75 11.96
CA VAL A 227 -7.75 -4.90 12.73
C VAL A 227 -8.12 -3.44 12.60
N ALA A 228 -7.87 -2.66 13.63
CA ALA A 228 -8.03 -1.21 13.59
C ALA A 228 -7.06 -0.63 12.55
N SER A 229 -7.60 0.18 11.66
CA SER A 229 -6.85 0.87 10.61
C SER A 229 -7.13 2.36 10.72
N ALA A 230 -6.11 3.15 10.55
CA ALA A 230 -6.23 4.61 10.50
C ALA A 230 -6.59 5.05 9.08
N SER A 231 -7.55 5.94 8.96
CA SER A 231 -7.90 6.60 7.70
C SER A 231 -8.18 8.08 7.92
#